data_2e95c59aff5d7efcea44e00db04ba328
#
_entry.id   2e95c59aff5d7efcea44e00db04ba328
#
_cell.length_a   1.000
_cell.length_b   1.000
_cell.length_c   1.000
_cell.angle_alpha   90.00
_cell.angle_beta   90.00
_cell.angle_gamma   90.00
#
_symmetry.space_group_name_H-M   'P 1'
#
loop_
_entity.id
_entity.type
_entity.pdbx_description
1 polymer ?
#
loop_
_entity_poly.entity_id
_entity_poly.type
_entity_poly.pdbx_seq_one_letter_code
_entity_poly.pdbx_strand_id
1 'polypeptide(L)'
;MRMALPPLPAVTMTPVAFFPQWYFPENLAVRADGSILVTDVVHKELWWVRPTEPGAVAEPVLAHTFDHPITGIAEVAPDVFVVCLTEGYTTHESHLARIDFNGWAPGAPLSPELMFTFDDRVRALNGSCVLGPNVLAIADCFAGLIWRVDLADDARSATARVWLADDTMGDDPDSGVPPPPQPGVNGVRYGAQTGYLYYTSTAQKVFMRVPVDSSTLDPAGAPQFVAAIDNADDFCLDEDAGFAYVTRHRTNTIDRVPLAPRHGSEVRHIAGDPFDEMLVGPSSAAWGRGPGEHGRVAFVTTDGGTTAPPQGITRRGALLRVELDPVHQM
;
A
#
# COMPACT_ATOMS: atom_id res chain seq x y z
N MET A 1 15.68 -29.78 -13.25
CA MET A 1 16.25 -28.69 -14.06
C MET A 1 15.85 -27.39 -13.36
N ARG A 2 16.79 -26.66 -12.76
CA ARG A 2 16.47 -25.35 -12.17
C ARG A 2 16.18 -24.40 -13.34
N MET A 3 14.93 -23.98 -13.47
CA MET A 3 14.67 -22.83 -14.36
C MET A 3 15.37 -21.63 -13.74
N ALA A 4 16.25 -20.99 -14.48
CA ALA A 4 16.85 -19.74 -14.06
C ALA A 4 15.74 -18.70 -13.83
N LEU A 5 15.82 -17.94 -12.75
CA LEU A 5 14.93 -16.79 -12.55
C LEU A 5 15.15 -15.82 -13.73
N PRO A 6 14.07 -15.18 -14.20
CA PRO A 6 14.24 -14.16 -15.23
C PRO A 6 15.20 -13.06 -14.72
N PRO A 7 16.00 -12.47 -15.60
CA PRO A 7 16.92 -11.40 -15.24
C PRO A 7 16.14 -10.23 -14.60
N LEU A 8 16.84 -9.39 -13.83
CA LEU A 8 16.23 -8.21 -13.23
C LEU A 8 15.97 -7.17 -14.31
N PRO A 9 14.82 -6.47 -14.28
CA PRO A 9 14.60 -5.31 -15.14
C PRO A 9 15.61 -4.21 -14.80
N ALA A 10 15.98 -3.39 -15.76
CA ALA A 10 16.54 -2.08 -15.45
C ALA A 10 15.44 -1.20 -14.85
N VAL A 11 15.76 -0.41 -13.84
CA VAL A 11 14.79 0.43 -13.14
C VAL A 11 15.20 1.90 -13.30
N THR A 12 14.26 2.72 -13.77
CA THR A 12 14.40 4.16 -13.81
C THR A 12 13.40 4.79 -12.85
N MET A 13 13.86 5.69 -11.99
CA MET A 13 13.01 6.43 -11.04
C MET A 13 13.02 7.90 -11.39
N THR A 14 11.84 8.53 -11.40
CA THR A 14 11.68 9.97 -11.62
C THR A 14 10.66 10.56 -10.65
N PRO A 15 10.90 11.75 -10.07
CA PRO A 15 9.92 12.39 -9.22
C PRO A 15 8.72 12.86 -10.05
N VAL A 16 7.51 12.60 -9.54
CA VAL A 16 6.24 13.09 -10.09
C VAL A 16 5.76 14.31 -9.33
N ALA A 17 5.87 14.28 -8.00
CA ALA A 17 5.51 15.38 -7.13
C ALA A 17 6.32 15.33 -5.83
N PHE A 18 6.48 16.48 -5.18
CA PHE A 18 7.03 16.58 -3.84
C PHE A 18 5.98 17.16 -2.89
N PHE A 19 5.84 16.56 -1.72
CA PHE A 19 5.00 17.08 -0.64
C PHE A 19 5.82 18.03 0.27
N PRO A 20 5.18 18.86 1.09
CA PRO A 20 5.91 19.69 2.05
C PRO A 20 6.78 18.83 2.99
N GLN A 21 7.78 19.45 3.62
CA GLN A 21 8.63 18.75 4.58
C GLN A 21 7.83 18.28 5.81
N TRP A 22 8.16 17.10 6.35
CA TRP A 22 7.49 16.44 7.48
C TRP A 22 6.11 15.85 7.16
N TYR A 23 5.74 15.77 5.89
CA TYR A 23 4.61 15.01 5.41
C TYR A 23 4.98 13.53 5.34
N PHE A 24 3.99 12.68 5.56
CA PHE A 24 4.13 11.23 5.43
C PHE A 24 3.13 10.72 4.40
N PRO A 25 3.44 10.81 3.09
CA PRO A 25 2.69 10.10 2.05
C PRO A 25 2.70 8.60 2.35
N GLU A 26 1.53 8.03 2.64
CA GLU A 26 1.40 6.64 3.10
C GLU A 26 0.94 5.73 1.98
N ASN A 27 -0.30 5.84 1.57
CA ASN A 27 -0.90 5.03 0.53
C ASN A 27 -1.27 5.85 -0.70
N LEU A 28 -1.50 5.14 -1.81
CA LEU A 28 -1.92 5.78 -3.05
C LEU A 28 -2.94 4.94 -3.81
N ALA A 29 -3.73 5.62 -4.63
CA ALA A 29 -4.61 4.99 -5.62
C ALA A 29 -4.48 5.71 -6.97
N VAL A 30 -4.24 4.96 -8.03
CA VAL A 30 -4.20 5.49 -9.40
C VAL A 30 -5.61 5.46 -9.97
N ARG A 31 -6.14 6.63 -10.38
CA ARG A 31 -7.47 6.74 -10.98
C ARG A 31 -7.45 6.33 -12.45
N ALA A 32 -8.62 6.04 -13.00
CA ALA A 32 -8.78 5.63 -14.39
C ALA A 32 -8.29 6.69 -15.39
N ASP A 33 -8.31 7.96 -15.02
CA ASP A 33 -7.83 9.08 -15.84
C ASP A 33 -6.31 9.30 -15.72
N GLY A 34 -5.60 8.45 -14.96
CA GLY A 34 -4.16 8.52 -14.72
C GLY A 34 -3.75 9.51 -13.64
N SER A 35 -4.66 10.23 -13.00
CA SER A 35 -4.35 11.01 -11.80
C SER A 35 -4.20 10.08 -10.58
N ILE A 36 -3.54 10.57 -9.54
CA ILE A 36 -3.17 9.77 -8.38
C ILE A 36 -3.66 10.46 -7.12
N LEU A 37 -4.31 9.68 -6.27
CA LEU A 37 -4.67 10.09 -4.92
C LEU A 37 -3.60 9.58 -3.97
N VAL A 38 -3.16 10.44 -3.04
CA VAL A 38 -2.12 10.12 -2.06
C VAL A 38 -2.63 10.50 -0.67
N THR A 39 -2.58 9.56 0.26
CA THR A 39 -2.94 9.79 1.67
C THR A 39 -1.73 10.27 2.45
N ASP A 40 -1.92 11.24 3.35
CA ASP A 40 -0.90 11.69 4.30
C ASP A 40 -1.35 11.46 5.73
N VAL A 41 -0.60 10.62 6.45
CA VAL A 41 -0.95 10.22 7.82
C VAL A 41 -0.78 11.35 8.81
N VAL A 42 0.29 12.14 8.70
CA VAL A 42 0.67 13.12 9.72
C VAL A 42 -0.25 14.33 9.69
N HIS A 43 -0.57 14.84 8.51
CA HIS A 43 -1.40 16.04 8.33
C HIS A 43 -2.87 15.69 8.07
N LYS A 44 -3.21 14.38 8.01
CA LYS A 44 -4.60 13.91 7.83
C LYS A 44 -5.20 14.38 6.50
N GLU A 45 -4.39 14.37 5.45
CA GLU A 45 -4.73 15.00 4.18
C GLU A 45 -4.80 13.97 3.05
N LEU A 46 -5.72 14.23 2.12
CA LEU A 46 -5.80 13.55 0.84
C LEU A 46 -5.35 14.50 -0.26
N TRP A 47 -4.37 14.10 -1.01
CA TRP A 47 -3.78 14.86 -2.10
C TRP A 47 -4.15 14.26 -3.45
N TRP A 48 -4.34 15.12 -4.44
CA TRP A 48 -4.49 14.75 -5.84
C TRP A 48 -3.28 15.22 -6.64
N VAL A 49 -2.76 14.33 -7.49
CA VAL A 49 -1.60 14.61 -8.35
C VAL A 49 -1.93 14.20 -9.77
N ARG A 50 -1.70 15.06 -10.73
CA ARG A 50 -1.74 14.73 -12.16
C ARG A 50 -0.31 14.58 -12.66
N PRO A 51 0.18 13.35 -12.92
CA PRO A 51 1.45 13.17 -13.61
C PRO A 51 1.46 13.91 -14.95
N THR A 52 2.57 14.54 -15.25
CA THR A 52 2.84 15.22 -16.52
C THR A 52 3.84 14.41 -17.32
N GLU A 53 4.52 15.04 -18.28
CA GLU A 53 5.57 14.37 -19.05
C GLU A 53 6.65 13.78 -18.12
N PRO A 54 7.25 12.62 -18.45
CA PRO A 54 8.31 12.01 -17.64
C PRO A 54 9.44 13.01 -17.33
N GLY A 55 9.78 13.12 -16.03
CA GLY A 55 10.79 14.04 -15.53
C GLY A 55 10.30 15.45 -15.20
N ALA A 56 9.06 15.80 -15.52
CA ALA A 56 8.44 17.04 -15.04
C ALA A 56 7.75 16.81 -13.69
N VAL A 57 7.95 17.73 -12.75
CA VAL A 57 7.37 17.67 -11.41
C VAL A 57 6.05 18.41 -11.39
N ALA A 58 4.98 17.70 -11.00
CA ALA A 58 3.66 18.28 -10.84
C ALA A 58 3.50 18.93 -9.46
N GLU A 59 2.67 19.96 -9.36
CA GLU A 59 2.26 20.52 -8.08
C GLU A 59 1.09 19.68 -7.53
N PRO A 60 1.21 19.08 -6.34
CA PRO A 60 0.11 18.36 -5.71
C PRO A 60 -1.00 19.32 -5.28
N VAL A 61 -2.25 18.92 -5.44
CA VAL A 61 -3.43 19.68 -5.05
C VAL A 61 -4.05 19.02 -3.82
N LEU A 62 -4.21 19.78 -2.73
CA LEU A 62 -4.94 19.32 -1.56
C LEU A 62 -6.41 19.10 -1.94
N ALA A 63 -6.88 17.86 -1.82
CA ALA A 63 -8.27 17.50 -2.12
C ALA A 63 -9.15 17.61 -0.86
N HIS A 64 -8.65 17.16 0.31
CA HIS A 64 -9.38 17.23 1.56
C HIS A 64 -8.47 17.07 2.78
N THR A 65 -8.85 17.67 3.92
CA THR A 65 -8.24 17.44 5.24
C THR A 65 -9.28 16.80 6.14
N PHE A 66 -8.94 15.66 6.75
CA PHE A 66 -9.80 14.89 7.64
C PHE A 66 -9.58 15.23 9.12
N ASP A 67 -10.49 14.80 9.99
CA ASP A 67 -10.33 14.93 11.44
C ASP A 67 -9.36 13.89 12.03
N HIS A 68 -9.17 12.74 11.33
CA HIS A 68 -8.31 11.63 11.74
C HIS A 68 -7.21 11.36 10.71
N PRO A 69 -6.06 10.76 11.12
CA PRO A 69 -5.05 10.29 10.19
C PRO A 69 -5.65 9.35 9.14
N ILE A 70 -5.23 9.52 7.89
CA ILE A 70 -5.71 8.75 6.76
C ILE A 70 -4.60 7.79 6.29
N THR A 71 -4.92 6.50 6.18
CA THR A 71 -3.99 5.44 5.78
C THR A 71 -4.42 4.78 4.46
N GLY A 72 -5.01 3.59 4.52
CA GLY A 72 -5.41 2.84 3.33
C GLY A 72 -6.45 3.55 2.47
N ILE A 73 -6.37 3.33 1.16
CA ILE A 73 -7.33 3.82 0.15
C ILE A 73 -7.60 2.73 -0.88
N ALA A 74 -8.87 2.48 -1.20
CA ALA A 74 -9.27 1.51 -2.22
C ALA A 74 -10.40 2.04 -3.10
N GLU A 75 -10.30 1.86 -4.42
CA GLU A 75 -11.38 2.17 -5.36
C GLU A 75 -12.43 1.04 -5.32
N VAL A 76 -13.64 1.33 -4.89
CA VAL A 76 -14.74 0.36 -4.72
C VAL A 76 -15.76 0.40 -5.85
N ALA A 77 -15.83 1.49 -6.57
CA ALA A 77 -16.58 1.68 -7.81
C ALA A 77 -15.84 2.73 -8.66
N PRO A 78 -16.14 2.89 -9.96
CA PRO A 78 -15.46 3.87 -10.80
C PRO A 78 -15.44 5.26 -10.16
N ASP A 79 -14.24 5.76 -9.84
CA ASP A 79 -13.98 7.05 -9.17
C ASP A 79 -14.63 7.20 -7.78
N VAL A 80 -15.03 6.10 -7.13
CA VAL A 80 -15.51 6.07 -5.75
C VAL A 80 -14.52 5.30 -4.90
N PHE A 81 -14.02 5.94 -3.85
CA PHE A 81 -12.99 5.38 -2.98
C PHE A 81 -13.49 5.25 -1.55
N VAL A 82 -12.98 4.24 -0.86
CA VAL A 82 -13.09 4.11 0.60
C VAL A 82 -11.70 4.34 1.18
N VAL A 83 -11.64 5.18 2.21
CA VAL A 83 -10.41 5.48 2.94
C VAL A 83 -10.52 5.03 4.38
N CYS A 84 -9.39 4.60 4.94
CA CYS A 84 -9.24 4.24 6.33
C CYS A 84 -8.80 5.47 7.13
N LEU A 85 -9.57 5.83 8.15
CA LEU A 85 -9.26 6.89 9.11
C LEU A 85 -8.97 6.24 10.46
N THR A 86 -7.81 6.51 11.09
CA THR A 86 -7.42 5.79 12.31
C THR A 86 -6.48 6.59 13.21
N GLU A 87 -6.83 6.70 14.50
CA GLU A 87 -5.96 7.24 15.56
C GLU A 87 -5.12 6.11 16.21
N GLY A 88 -4.36 5.37 15.38
CA GLY A 88 -3.73 4.12 15.76
C GLY A 88 -2.77 4.20 16.96
N TYR A 89 -2.16 5.35 17.22
CA TYR A 89 -1.20 5.52 18.33
C TYR A 89 -1.78 6.15 19.59
N THR A 90 -3.05 6.56 19.58
CA THR A 90 -3.66 7.28 20.70
C THR A 90 -4.95 6.61 21.17
N THR A 91 -6.08 6.96 20.60
CA THR A 91 -7.40 6.50 21.03
C THR A 91 -7.84 5.20 20.37
N HIS A 92 -7.19 4.80 19.28
CA HIS A 92 -7.59 3.70 18.38
C HIS A 92 -8.93 3.92 17.69
N GLU A 93 -9.51 5.12 17.78
CA GLU A 93 -10.73 5.47 17.07
C GLU A 93 -10.49 5.31 15.56
N SER A 94 -11.38 4.54 14.91
CA SER A 94 -11.18 4.19 13.51
C SER A 94 -12.49 4.15 12.74
N HIS A 95 -12.45 4.68 11.53
CA HIS A 95 -13.60 4.86 10.67
C HIS A 95 -13.30 4.51 9.22
N LEU A 96 -14.35 4.33 8.43
CA LEU A 96 -14.28 4.34 6.98
C LEU A 96 -15.05 5.54 6.43
N ALA A 97 -14.48 6.23 5.49
CA ALA A 97 -15.16 7.30 4.76
C ALA A 97 -15.19 6.98 3.26
N ARG A 98 -16.32 7.26 2.63
CA ARG A 98 -16.53 7.19 1.19
C ARG A 98 -16.22 8.54 0.57
N ILE A 99 -15.51 8.51 -0.55
CA ILE A 99 -15.17 9.69 -1.33
C ILE A 99 -15.60 9.44 -2.77
N ASP A 100 -16.34 10.39 -3.34
CA ASP A 100 -16.81 10.34 -4.71
C ASP A 100 -16.14 11.43 -5.54
N PHE A 101 -15.30 11.01 -6.48
CA PHE A 101 -14.59 11.90 -7.38
C PHE A 101 -15.32 12.11 -8.72
N ASN A 102 -16.50 11.50 -8.92
CA ASN A 102 -17.27 11.72 -10.13
C ASN A 102 -17.67 13.18 -10.26
N GLY A 103 -17.23 13.83 -11.34
CA GLY A 103 -17.47 15.25 -11.57
C GLY A 103 -16.66 16.21 -10.70
N TRP A 104 -15.79 15.72 -9.81
CA TRP A 104 -14.89 16.56 -9.03
C TRP A 104 -13.77 17.14 -9.93
N ALA A 105 -13.42 18.39 -9.68
CA ALA A 105 -12.31 19.07 -10.34
C ALA A 105 -11.29 19.55 -9.28
N PRO A 106 -9.98 19.58 -9.59
CA PRO A 106 -8.96 20.05 -8.67
C PRO A 106 -9.24 21.42 -8.11
N GLY A 107 -9.20 21.55 -6.77
CA GLY A 107 -9.52 22.78 -6.06
C GLY A 107 -11.02 22.96 -5.74
N ALA A 108 -11.89 22.11 -6.24
CA ALA A 108 -13.29 22.12 -5.81
C ALA A 108 -13.43 21.47 -4.41
N PRO A 109 -14.42 21.87 -3.60
CA PRO A 109 -14.71 21.20 -2.36
C PRO A 109 -14.99 19.71 -2.56
N LEU A 110 -14.39 18.87 -1.72
CA LEU A 110 -14.68 17.45 -1.63
C LEU A 110 -15.50 17.21 -0.35
N SER A 111 -16.48 16.33 -0.41
CA SER A 111 -17.37 16.02 0.72
C SER A 111 -17.33 14.53 1.02
N PRO A 112 -16.34 14.05 1.80
CA PRO A 112 -16.30 12.67 2.26
C PRO A 112 -17.53 12.35 3.12
N GLU A 113 -18.04 11.11 2.98
CA GLU A 113 -19.18 10.61 3.75
C GLU A 113 -18.67 9.55 4.73
N LEU A 114 -18.87 9.78 6.05
CA LEU A 114 -18.61 8.74 7.05
C LEU A 114 -19.58 7.59 6.81
N MET A 115 -19.06 6.38 6.58
CA MET A 115 -19.85 5.21 6.23
C MET A 115 -19.85 4.12 7.31
N PHE A 116 -18.83 4.05 8.13
CA PHE A 116 -18.68 3.02 9.17
C PHE A 116 -17.75 3.49 10.28
N THR A 117 -18.09 3.13 11.52
CA THR A 117 -17.24 3.31 12.71
C THR A 117 -16.97 1.93 13.30
N PHE A 118 -15.71 1.58 13.50
CA PHE A 118 -15.32 0.33 14.15
C PHE A 118 -15.59 0.38 15.65
N ASP A 119 -15.76 -0.79 16.25
CA ASP A 119 -15.83 -0.93 17.70
C ASP A 119 -14.43 -0.98 18.35
N ASP A 120 -14.36 -1.17 19.65
CA ASP A 120 -13.14 -1.16 20.47
C ASP A 120 -12.15 -2.30 20.21
N ARG A 121 -12.44 -3.21 19.29
CA ARG A 121 -11.53 -4.28 18.86
C ARG A 121 -10.48 -3.79 17.86
N VAL A 122 -10.78 -2.73 17.12
CA VAL A 122 -9.82 -2.11 16.19
C VAL A 122 -8.66 -1.48 16.96
N ARG A 123 -7.48 -1.46 16.35
CA ARG A 123 -6.30 -0.78 16.92
C ARG A 123 -5.70 0.24 15.96
N ALA A 124 -5.37 -0.17 14.73
CA ALA A 124 -4.82 0.74 13.74
C ALA A 124 -5.03 0.19 12.33
N LEU A 125 -5.95 0.78 11.59
CA LEU A 125 -6.15 0.43 10.19
C LEU A 125 -4.94 0.88 9.36
N ASN A 126 -4.56 0.07 8.36
CA ASN A 126 -3.46 0.35 7.46
C ASN A 126 -3.84 0.02 6.02
N GLY A 127 -3.10 -0.82 5.31
CA GLY A 127 -3.36 -1.16 3.93
C GLY A 127 -4.75 -1.74 3.69
N SER A 128 -5.31 -1.46 2.52
CA SER A 128 -6.63 -1.96 2.13
C SER A 128 -6.66 -2.40 0.67
N CYS A 129 -7.48 -3.40 0.36
CA CYS A 129 -7.71 -3.83 -1.02
C CYS A 129 -9.13 -4.37 -1.22
N VAL A 130 -9.58 -4.36 -2.47
CA VAL A 130 -10.83 -4.99 -2.88
C VAL A 130 -10.61 -6.50 -3.01
N LEU A 131 -11.40 -7.31 -2.29
CA LEU A 131 -11.44 -8.77 -2.43
C LEU A 131 -12.38 -9.22 -3.55
N GLY A 132 -13.44 -8.46 -3.78
CA GLY A 132 -14.46 -8.73 -4.77
C GLY A 132 -15.53 -7.67 -4.76
N PRO A 133 -16.61 -7.81 -5.54
CA PRO A 133 -17.69 -6.83 -5.56
C PRO A 133 -18.20 -6.52 -4.14
N ASN A 134 -18.17 -5.25 -3.75
CA ASN A 134 -18.63 -4.76 -2.45
C ASN A 134 -17.94 -5.38 -1.22
N VAL A 135 -16.73 -5.95 -1.37
CA VAL A 135 -15.97 -6.54 -0.26
C VAL A 135 -14.55 -6.01 -0.22
N LEU A 136 -14.15 -5.47 0.94
CA LEU A 136 -12.78 -5.03 1.21
C LEU A 136 -12.11 -5.95 2.23
N ALA A 137 -10.79 -6.09 2.10
CA ALA A 137 -9.89 -6.53 3.16
C ALA A 137 -9.09 -5.33 3.66
N ILE A 138 -8.99 -5.15 4.98
CA ILE A 138 -8.29 -4.04 5.60
C ILE A 138 -7.37 -4.59 6.69
N ALA A 139 -6.09 -4.28 6.62
CA ALA A 139 -5.11 -4.63 7.65
C ALA A 139 -5.36 -3.81 8.92
N ASP A 140 -5.27 -4.45 10.07
CA ASP A 140 -5.19 -3.80 11.38
C ASP A 140 -3.84 -4.15 12.00
N CYS A 141 -2.91 -3.25 11.83
CA CYS A 141 -1.49 -3.55 12.06
C CYS A 141 -1.11 -3.68 13.53
N PHE A 142 -1.93 -3.19 14.47
CA PHE A 142 -1.70 -3.35 15.91
C PHE A 142 -2.67 -4.33 16.56
N ALA A 143 -3.80 -4.67 15.93
CA ALA A 143 -4.62 -5.79 16.37
C ALA A 143 -4.11 -7.14 15.85
N GLY A 144 -3.21 -7.15 14.88
CA GLY A 144 -2.66 -8.37 14.30
C GLY A 144 -3.69 -9.20 13.52
N LEU A 145 -4.54 -8.52 12.77
CA LEU A 145 -5.62 -9.17 12.02
C LEU A 145 -5.97 -8.41 10.74
N ILE A 146 -6.74 -9.07 9.90
CA ILE A 146 -7.35 -8.45 8.71
C ILE A 146 -8.87 -8.41 8.91
N TRP A 147 -9.46 -7.24 8.71
CA TRP A 147 -10.90 -7.06 8.67
C TRP A 147 -11.45 -7.38 7.28
N ARG A 148 -12.60 -8.04 7.23
CA ARG A 148 -13.48 -8.03 6.07
C ARG A 148 -14.54 -6.97 6.28
N VAL A 149 -14.74 -6.14 5.27
CA VAL A 149 -15.77 -5.10 5.23
C VAL A 149 -16.70 -5.38 4.06
N ASP A 150 -17.95 -5.65 4.36
CA ASP A 150 -19.00 -5.84 3.36
C ASP A 150 -19.74 -4.52 3.18
N LEU A 151 -19.68 -3.96 1.97
CA LEU A 151 -20.26 -2.68 1.60
C LEU A 151 -21.70 -2.87 1.12
N ALA A 152 -22.58 -1.91 1.41
CA ALA A 152 -23.84 -1.79 0.71
C ALA A 152 -23.61 -1.48 -0.78
N ASP A 153 -24.58 -1.76 -1.65
CA ASP A 153 -24.47 -1.60 -3.10
C ASP A 153 -24.11 -0.16 -3.56
N ASP A 154 -24.51 0.83 -2.76
CA ASP A 154 -24.20 2.25 -3.00
C ASP A 154 -22.89 2.71 -2.30
N ALA A 155 -22.21 1.80 -1.61
CA ALA A 155 -21.04 2.05 -0.80
C ALA A 155 -21.21 3.18 0.25
N ARG A 156 -22.44 3.41 0.77
CA ARG A 156 -22.72 4.45 1.77
C ARG A 156 -22.80 3.92 3.20
N SER A 157 -22.84 2.61 3.35
CA SER A 157 -22.77 1.93 4.64
C SER A 157 -22.03 0.62 4.53
N ALA A 158 -21.55 0.10 5.64
CA ALA A 158 -20.80 -1.13 5.69
C ALA A 158 -21.09 -1.92 6.96
N THR A 159 -20.69 -3.19 6.93
CA THR A 159 -20.52 -4.04 8.12
C THR A 159 -19.11 -4.59 8.13
N ALA A 160 -18.52 -4.79 9.31
CA ALA A 160 -17.19 -5.32 9.43
C ALA A 160 -17.14 -6.54 10.36
N ARG A 161 -16.29 -7.50 10.01
CA ARG A 161 -15.93 -8.65 10.83
C ARG A 161 -14.48 -9.01 10.66
N VAL A 162 -13.92 -9.69 11.64
CA VAL A 162 -12.57 -10.27 11.47
C VAL A 162 -12.61 -11.27 10.31
N TRP A 163 -11.75 -11.05 9.32
CA TRP A 163 -11.53 -11.96 8.21
C TRP A 163 -10.55 -13.07 8.59
N LEU A 164 -9.42 -12.67 9.20
CA LEU A 164 -8.38 -13.57 9.67
C LEU A 164 -7.56 -12.90 10.75
N ALA A 165 -7.16 -13.67 11.77
CA ALA A 165 -6.13 -13.30 12.74
C ALA A 165 -5.11 -14.45 12.79
N ASP A 166 -3.81 -14.09 12.81
CA ASP A 166 -2.71 -15.06 12.80
C ASP A 166 -1.48 -14.43 13.44
N ASP A 167 -0.65 -15.25 14.09
CA ASP A 167 0.57 -14.77 14.78
C ASP A 167 1.53 -14.03 13.82
N THR A 168 1.52 -14.35 12.54
CA THR A 168 2.33 -13.66 11.53
C THR A 168 1.84 -12.25 11.21
N MET A 169 0.67 -11.85 11.72
CA MET A 169 0.06 -10.53 11.54
C MET A 169 0.31 -9.58 12.73
N GLY A 170 0.78 -10.13 13.87
CA GLY A 170 1.01 -9.37 15.10
C GLY A 170 2.24 -8.47 15.03
N ASP A 171 2.31 -7.53 15.97
CA ASP A 171 3.54 -6.81 16.28
C ASP A 171 4.60 -7.76 16.89
N ASP A 172 5.81 -7.29 17.04
CA ASP A 172 6.89 -8.03 17.73
C ASP A 172 7.31 -7.22 18.96
N PRO A 173 6.73 -7.51 20.15
CA PRO A 173 7.04 -6.79 21.38
C PRO A 173 8.51 -7.00 21.82
N ASP A 174 9.15 -8.07 21.37
CA ASP A 174 10.54 -8.41 21.69
C ASP A 174 11.54 -7.89 20.66
N SER A 175 11.09 -7.14 19.66
CA SER A 175 11.93 -6.60 18.58
C SER A 175 13.10 -5.72 19.04
N GLY A 176 13.04 -5.20 20.27
CA GLY A 176 14.01 -4.22 20.79
C GLY A 176 13.91 -2.84 20.12
N VAL A 177 12.92 -2.62 19.25
CA VAL A 177 12.64 -1.33 18.63
C VAL A 177 11.96 -0.42 19.65
N PRO A 178 12.46 0.81 19.88
CA PRO A 178 11.80 1.75 20.76
C PRO A 178 10.37 2.08 20.30
N PRO A 179 9.45 2.44 21.21
CA PRO A 179 8.12 2.91 20.84
C PRO A 179 8.16 4.07 19.82
N PRO A 180 7.20 4.19 18.90
CA PRO A 180 6.03 3.30 18.74
C PRO A 180 6.41 1.93 18.15
N PRO A 181 5.63 0.86 18.46
CA PRO A 181 5.88 -0.47 17.92
C PRO A 181 5.84 -0.44 16.39
N GLN A 182 6.57 -1.37 15.76
CA GLN A 182 6.47 -1.55 14.32
C GLN A 182 5.11 -2.16 13.97
N PRO A 183 4.51 -1.78 12.85
CA PRO A 183 3.28 -2.41 12.36
C PRO A 183 3.47 -3.93 12.21
N GLY A 184 2.49 -4.72 12.59
CA GLY A 184 2.37 -6.12 12.19
C GLY A 184 1.98 -6.21 10.71
N VAL A 185 0.79 -6.79 10.43
CA VAL A 185 0.24 -6.79 9.05
C VAL A 185 0.08 -5.36 8.55
N ASN A 186 0.63 -5.09 7.35
CA ASN A 186 0.74 -3.73 6.81
C ASN A 186 0.04 -3.63 5.44
N GLY A 187 0.76 -3.79 4.33
CA GLY A 187 0.15 -3.87 3.01
C GLY A 187 -0.65 -5.14 2.80
N VAL A 188 -1.80 -5.03 2.13
CA VAL A 188 -2.64 -6.16 1.70
C VAL A 188 -3.04 -5.99 0.25
N ARG A 189 -2.96 -7.04 -0.57
CA ARG A 189 -3.40 -7.05 -1.97
C ARG A 189 -4.00 -8.41 -2.33
N TYR A 190 -5.10 -8.39 -3.05
CA TYR A 190 -5.73 -9.61 -3.57
C TYR A 190 -5.31 -9.84 -5.02
N GLY A 191 -4.77 -11.02 -5.28
CA GLY A 191 -4.47 -11.51 -6.62
C GLY A 191 -5.64 -12.34 -7.14
N ALA A 192 -6.40 -11.77 -8.06
CA ALA A 192 -7.61 -12.41 -8.58
C ALA A 192 -7.30 -13.63 -9.49
N GLN A 193 -6.16 -13.62 -10.16
CA GLN A 193 -5.72 -14.74 -11.01
C GLN A 193 -5.18 -15.90 -10.16
N THR A 194 -4.43 -15.57 -9.09
CA THR A 194 -3.82 -16.57 -8.21
C THR A 194 -4.80 -17.09 -7.16
N GLY A 195 -5.86 -16.35 -6.84
CA GLY A 195 -6.84 -16.69 -5.80
C GLY A 195 -6.26 -16.54 -4.38
N TYR A 196 -5.25 -15.68 -4.18
CA TYR A 196 -4.64 -15.44 -2.88
C TYR A 196 -4.73 -13.97 -2.47
N LEU A 197 -5.00 -13.74 -1.19
CA LEU A 197 -4.67 -12.46 -0.57
C LEU A 197 -3.23 -12.53 -0.09
N TYR A 198 -2.43 -11.55 -0.49
CA TYR A 198 -1.04 -11.37 -0.06
C TYR A 198 -0.96 -10.27 0.99
N TYR A 199 -0.02 -10.40 1.93
CA TYR A 199 0.25 -9.36 2.91
C TYR A 199 1.73 -9.31 3.31
N THR A 200 2.17 -8.12 3.66
CA THR A 200 3.42 -7.87 4.38
C THR A 200 3.14 -7.83 5.88
N SER A 201 4.11 -8.24 6.68
CA SER A 201 4.15 -7.97 8.11
C SER A 201 5.51 -7.39 8.45
N THR A 202 5.53 -6.11 8.79
CA THR A 202 6.77 -5.36 9.02
C THR A 202 7.49 -5.88 10.26
N ALA A 203 6.76 -6.05 11.37
CA ALA A 203 7.31 -6.53 12.63
C ALA A 203 7.79 -7.98 12.53
N GLN A 204 7.01 -8.86 11.88
CA GLN A 204 7.34 -10.28 11.71
C GLN A 204 8.33 -10.52 10.56
N LYS A 205 8.67 -9.49 9.77
CA LYS A 205 9.65 -9.55 8.66
C LYS A 205 9.33 -10.61 7.61
N VAL A 206 8.04 -10.73 7.27
CA VAL A 206 7.56 -11.75 6.33
C VAL A 206 6.66 -11.15 5.24
N PHE A 207 6.69 -11.81 4.09
CA PHE A 207 5.68 -11.70 3.04
C PHE A 207 4.92 -13.02 2.99
N MET A 208 3.60 -12.94 3.13
CA MET A 208 2.70 -14.07 3.31
C MET A 208 1.59 -14.06 2.25
N ARG A 209 0.89 -15.19 2.12
CA ARG A 209 -0.33 -15.29 1.33
C ARG A 209 -1.36 -16.19 2.00
N VAL A 210 -2.64 -15.93 1.76
CA VAL A 210 -3.78 -16.72 2.25
C VAL A 210 -4.64 -17.12 1.06
N PRO A 211 -4.97 -18.42 0.88
CA PRO A 211 -5.91 -18.80 -0.17
C PRO A 211 -7.30 -18.26 0.16
N VAL A 212 -7.99 -17.75 -0.87
CA VAL A 212 -9.32 -17.14 -0.76
C VAL A 212 -10.34 -18.01 -1.48
N ASP A 213 -11.44 -18.37 -0.84
CA ASP A 213 -12.55 -19.03 -1.48
C ASP A 213 -13.25 -18.07 -2.45
N SER A 214 -13.28 -18.40 -3.73
CA SER A 214 -13.79 -17.50 -4.77
C SER A 214 -15.30 -17.25 -4.69
N SER A 215 -16.05 -18.07 -3.96
CA SER A 215 -17.51 -17.95 -3.82
C SER A 215 -17.92 -17.15 -2.60
N THR A 216 -17.20 -17.29 -1.48
CA THR A 216 -17.49 -16.63 -0.22
C THR A 216 -16.59 -15.45 0.08
N LEU A 217 -15.42 -15.37 -0.58
CA LEU A 217 -14.33 -14.43 -0.32
C LEU A 217 -13.77 -14.55 1.11
N ASP A 218 -13.94 -15.71 1.74
CA ASP A 218 -13.38 -16.02 3.04
C ASP A 218 -12.04 -16.78 2.90
N PRO A 219 -11.24 -16.87 3.97
CA PRO A 219 -10.01 -17.66 3.95
C PRO A 219 -10.33 -19.13 3.65
N ALA A 220 -9.68 -19.71 2.63
CA ALA A 220 -9.80 -21.13 2.28
C ALA A 220 -8.70 -22.00 2.93
N GLY A 221 -7.89 -21.43 3.80
CA GLY A 221 -6.81 -22.13 4.51
C GLY A 221 -5.96 -21.19 5.35
N ALA A 222 -4.96 -21.74 6.03
CA ALA A 222 -4.04 -20.98 6.84
C ALA A 222 -3.08 -20.12 5.99
N PRO A 223 -2.49 -19.05 6.58
CA PRO A 223 -1.43 -18.28 5.96
C PRO A 223 -0.25 -19.17 5.55
N GLN A 224 0.30 -18.85 4.39
CA GLN A 224 1.44 -19.54 3.79
C GLN A 224 2.61 -18.57 3.68
N PHE A 225 3.76 -18.97 4.20
CA PHE A 225 4.99 -18.22 4.05
C PHE A 225 5.43 -18.16 2.58
N VAL A 226 5.74 -16.97 2.10
CA VAL A 226 6.27 -16.75 0.75
C VAL A 226 7.75 -16.39 0.82
N ALA A 227 8.11 -15.37 1.62
CA ALA A 227 9.49 -14.89 1.74
C ALA A 227 9.75 -14.21 3.09
N ALA A 228 11.00 -14.26 3.55
CA ALA A 228 11.48 -13.39 4.61
C ALA A 228 11.89 -12.04 3.98
N ILE A 229 11.39 -10.94 4.52
CA ILE A 229 11.66 -9.59 4.05
C ILE A 229 11.50 -8.60 5.20
N ASP A 230 12.59 -7.98 5.62
CA ASP A 230 12.58 -6.99 6.70
C ASP A 230 12.16 -5.60 6.19
N ASN A 231 11.58 -4.80 7.08
CA ASN A 231 11.08 -3.45 6.79
C ASN A 231 10.11 -3.37 5.60
N ALA A 232 9.45 -4.49 5.26
CA ALA A 232 8.42 -4.49 4.24
C ALA A 232 7.25 -3.62 4.69
N ASP A 233 6.81 -2.72 3.82
CA ASP A 233 5.67 -1.85 4.05
C ASP A 233 4.49 -2.32 3.18
N ASP A 234 4.35 -1.80 1.98
CA ASP A 234 3.30 -2.19 1.05
C ASP A 234 3.91 -2.71 -0.27
N PHE A 235 3.09 -3.02 -1.25
CA PHE A 235 3.55 -3.62 -2.51
C PHE A 235 2.51 -3.52 -3.62
N CYS A 236 2.96 -3.72 -4.87
CA CYS A 236 2.06 -4.01 -5.99
C CYS A 236 2.32 -5.42 -6.54
N LEU A 237 1.25 -6.04 -7.08
CA LEU A 237 1.29 -7.40 -7.64
C LEU A 237 1.39 -7.35 -9.16
N ASP A 238 2.29 -8.15 -9.73
CA ASP A 238 2.31 -8.53 -11.13
C ASP A 238 2.06 -10.04 -11.22
N GLU A 239 0.79 -10.41 -11.31
CA GLU A 239 0.39 -11.81 -11.36
C GLU A 239 0.81 -12.48 -12.66
N ASP A 240 0.85 -11.75 -13.77
CA ASP A 240 1.27 -12.24 -15.07
C ASP A 240 2.74 -12.64 -15.07
N ALA A 241 3.60 -11.82 -14.47
CA ALA A 241 5.01 -12.14 -14.29
C ALA A 241 5.27 -13.06 -13.07
N GLY A 242 4.32 -13.17 -12.13
CA GLY A 242 4.41 -13.97 -10.91
C GLY A 242 5.26 -13.36 -9.81
N PHE A 243 5.25 -12.04 -9.68
CA PHE A 243 6.02 -11.28 -8.68
C PHE A 243 5.21 -10.24 -7.94
N ALA A 244 5.64 -9.93 -6.71
CA ALA A 244 5.31 -8.70 -6.00
C ALA A 244 6.53 -7.77 -6.03
N TYR A 245 6.28 -6.46 -6.02
CA TYR A 245 7.28 -5.42 -5.88
C TYR A 245 7.00 -4.71 -4.55
N VAL A 246 7.85 -5.01 -3.56
CA VAL A 246 7.65 -4.65 -2.16
C VAL A 246 8.50 -3.44 -1.82
N THR A 247 7.87 -2.40 -1.28
CA THR A 247 8.55 -1.24 -0.71
C THR A 247 9.11 -1.60 0.66
N ARG A 248 10.39 -1.26 0.90
CA ARG A 248 11.06 -1.52 2.17
C ARG A 248 11.43 -0.19 2.82
N HIS A 249 10.53 0.27 3.66
CA HIS A 249 10.47 1.63 4.17
C HIS A 249 11.80 2.11 4.78
N ARG A 250 12.34 1.39 5.77
CA ARG A 250 13.54 1.84 6.50
C ARG A 250 14.85 1.47 5.82
N THR A 251 14.80 0.70 4.74
CA THR A 251 15.98 0.34 3.93
C THR A 251 16.08 1.13 2.64
N ASN A 252 15.07 1.94 2.33
CA ASN A 252 15.02 2.79 1.13
C ASN A 252 15.16 1.98 -0.16
N THR A 253 14.49 0.82 -0.23
CA THR A 253 14.61 -0.09 -1.37
C THR A 253 13.26 -0.58 -1.86
N ILE A 254 13.26 -1.05 -3.11
CA ILE A 254 12.18 -1.87 -3.68
C ILE A 254 12.76 -3.24 -4.02
N ASP A 255 12.10 -4.28 -3.54
CA ASP A 255 12.51 -5.65 -3.78
C ASP A 255 11.45 -6.42 -4.57
N ARG A 256 11.90 -7.24 -5.53
CA ARG A 256 11.04 -8.16 -6.27
C ARG A 256 10.95 -9.49 -5.54
N VAL A 257 9.75 -9.94 -5.23
CA VAL A 257 9.45 -11.16 -4.46
C VAL A 257 8.59 -12.09 -5.32
N PRO A 258 8.96 -13.36 -5.52
CA PRO A 258 8.09 -14.33 -6.20
C PRO A 258 6.79 -14.57 -5.43
N LEU A 259 5.64 -14.65 -6.12
CA LEU A 259 4.32 -14.86 -5.51
C LEU A 259 4.12 -16.29 -4.98
N ALA A 260 4.87 -17.25 -5.49
CA ALA A 260 4.81 -18.63 -5.04
C ALA A 260 6.09 -19.03 -4.30
N PRO A 261 5.99 -19.67 -3.12
CA PRO A 261 7.15 -20.18 -2.43
C PRO A 261 7.80 -21.27 -3.32
N ARG A 262 9.04 -21.05 -3.71
CA ARG A 262 9.85 -22.03 -4.45
C ARG A 262 11.18 -22.19 -3.72
N HIS A 263 11.67 -23.41 -3.58
CA HIS A 263 13.05 -23.63 -3.13
C HIS A 263 14.01 -22.85 -4.01
N GLY A 264 14.73 -21.86 -3.43
CA GLY A 264 15.66 -20.99 -4.15
C GLY A 264 15.00 -19.81 -4.86
N SER A 265 13.72 -19.48 -4.59
CA SER A 265 13.14 -18.19 -5.00
C SER A 265 13.70 -17.11 -4.09
N GLU A 266 14.62 -16.33 -4.65
CA GLU A 266 15.30 -15.28 -3.90
C GLU A 266 14.50 -13.98 -4.02
N VAL A 267 14.30 -13.30 -2.89
CA VAL A 267 14.01 -11.88 -2.87
C VAL A 267 15.15 -11.16 -3.60
N ARG A 268 14.82 -10.35 -4.58
CA ARG A 268 15.81 -9.67 -5.42
C ARG A 268 15.63 -8.16 -5.29
N HIS A 269 16.65 -7.53 -4.77
CA HIS A 269 16.75 -6.07 -4.77
C HIS A 269 16.73 -5.53 -6.20
N ILE A 270 15.90 -4.50 -6.49
CA ILE A 270 15.78 -3.93 -7.84
C ILE A 270 16.01 -2.43 -7.89
N ALA A 271 15.77 -1.68 -6.81
CA ALA A 271 15.93 -0.22 -6.80
C ALA A 271 16.23 0.31 -5.41
N GLY A 272 16.92 1.44 -5.36
CA GLY A 272 17.32 2.15 -4.14
C GLY A 272 18.52 1.54 -3.44
N ASP A 273 18.92 2.12 -2.34
CA ASP A 273 19.90 1.61 -1.38
C ASP A 273 19.71 2.37 -0.04
N PRO A 274 20.33 1.93 1.07
CA PRO A 274 20.12 2.58 2.38
C PRO A 274 20.46 4.08 2.43
N PHE A 275 21.19 4.59 1.45
CA PHE A 275 21.61 5.99 1.35
C PHE A 275 21.01 6.70 0.14
N ASP A 276 20.06 6.07 -0.56
CA ASP A 276 19.38 6.65 -1.71
C ASP A 276 18.81 8.03 -1.34
N GLU A 277 18.89 8.97 -2.28
CA GLU A 277 18.43 10.35 -2.05
C GLU A 277 17.03 10.62 -2.61
N MET A 278 16.53 9.73 -3.44
CA MET A 278 15.21 9.85 -4.08
C MET A 278 14.20 8.88 -3.45
N LEU A 279 14.58 7.61 -3.28
CA LEU A 279 13.74 6.56 -2.71
C LEU A 279 13.89 6.51 -1.18
N VAL A 280 13.52 7.59 -0.49
CA VAL A 280 13.71 7.71 0.96
C VAL A 280 12.41 7.43 1.70
N GLY A 281 12.35 6.31 2.41
CA GLY A 281 11.16 5.86 3.14
C GLY A 281 10.01 5.49 2.20
N PRO A 282 10.18 4.53 1.26
CA PRO A 282 9.09 4.11 0.37
C PRO A 282 8.02 3.37 1.17
N SER A 283 6.80 3.91 1.19
CA SER A 283 5.66 3.43 1.97
C SER A 283 4.72 2.54 1.17
N SER A 284 4.31 2.95 -0.03
CA SER A 284 3.36 2.16 -0.82
C SER A 284 3.67 2.20 -2.32
N ALA A 285 3.10 1.26 -3.07
CA ALA A 285 3.24 1.15 -4.52
C ALA A 285 1.94 0.72 -5.20
N ALA A 286 1.65 1.32 -6.36
CA ALA A 286 0.55 0.93 -7.23
C ALA A 286 0.95 1.03 -8.71
N TRP A 287 0.43 0.11 -9.53
CA TRP A 287 0.64 0.16 -10.97
C TRP A 287 -0.09 1.34 -11.62
N GLY A 288 0.55 1.92 -12.63
CA GLY A 288 -0.11 2.84 -13.53
C GLY A 288 -1.25 2.15 -14.29
N ARG A 289 -2.27 2.93 -14.66
CA ARG A 289 -3.48 2.44 -15.36
C ARG A 289 -3.53 2.85 -16.83
N GLY A 290 -2.50 3.52 -17.32
CA GLY A 290 -2.34 3.81 -18.74
C GLY A 290 -2.11 2.54 -19.57
N PRO A 291 -2.35 2.59 -20.89
CA PRO A 291 -2.12 1.46 -21.77
C PRO A 291 -0.68 0.94 -21.67
N GLY A 292 -0.49 -0.32 -21.28
CA GLY A 292 0.82 -0.96 -21.13
C GLY A 292 1.63 -0.54 -19.91
N GLU A 293 1.05 0.17 -18.95
CA GLU A 293 1.73 0.56 -17.70
C GLU A 293 1.70 -0.56 -16.64
N HIS A 294 0.66 -1.38 -16.59
CA HIS A 294 0.61 -2.51 -15.64
C HIS A 294 1.83 -3.42 -15.83
N GLY A 295 2.51 -3.76 -14.72
CA GLY A 295 3.75 -4.55 -14.73
C GLY A 295 4.99 -3.80 -15.25
N ARG A 296 4.88 -2.53 -15.64
CA ARG A 296 5.97 -1.72 -16.21
C ARG A 296 6.18 -0.38 -15.53
N VAL A 297 5.12 0.28 -15.11
CA VAL A 297 5.17 1.59 -14.48
C VAL A 297 4.44 1.50 -13.16
N ALA A 298 5.17 1.62 -12.07
CA ALA A 298 4.61 1.78 -10.74
C ALA A 298 4.75 3.22 -10.27
N PHE A 299 3.77 3.67 -9.48
CA PHE A 299 3.89 4.88 -8.68
C PHE A 299 4.17 4.47 -7.24
N VAL A 300 5.10 5.17 -6.59
CA VAL A 300 5.59 4.86 -5.25
C VAL A 300 5.56 6.11 -4.40
N THR A 301 4.95 6.03 -3.22
CA THR A 301 5.01 7.07 -2.19
C THR A 301 6.26 6.93 -1.34
N THR A 302 6.82 8.05 -0.89
CA THR A 302 7.94 8.08 0.06
C THR A 302 7.68 9.13 1.14
N ASP A 303 8.10 8.87 2.38
CA ASP A 303 7.95 9.80 3.50
C ASP A 303 9.12 10.79 3.66
N GLY A 304 10.15 10.64 2.83
CA GLY A 304 11.36 11.48 2.92
C GLY A 304 12.23 11.20 4.15
N GLY A 305 12.01 10.07 4.85
CA GLY A 305 12.77 9.67 6.02
C GLY A 305 12.27 10.29 7.33
N THR A 306 10.98 10.57 7.46
CA THR A 306 10.40 11.11 8.70
C THR A 306 10.63 10.19 9.89
N THR A 307 10.64 8.86 9.67
CA THR A 307 10.86 7.85 10.72
C THR A 307 12.28 7.31 10.79
N ALA A 308 13.01 7.28 9.66
CA ALA A 308 14.35 6.73 9.57
C ALA A 308 15.20 7.52 8.54
N PRO A 309 15.59 8.75 8.87
CA PRO A 309 16.31 9.61 7.94
C PRO A 309 17.70 9.08 7.63
N PRO A 310 18.05 8.81 6.34
CA PRO A 310 19.41 8.45 5.96
C PRO A 310 20.40 9.53 6.43
N GLN A 311 21.45 9.12 7.14
CA GLN A 311 22.45 10.02 7.71
C GLN A 311 21.87 11.15 8.59
N GLY A 312 20.69 10.96 9.16
CA GLY A 312 20.00 11.96 9.98
C GLY A 312 19.38 13.12 9.19
N ILE A 313 19.27 12.99 7.85
CA ILE A 313 18.74 14.05 6.98
C ILE A 313 17.33 13.66 6.50
N THR A 314 16.32 14.37 7.00
CA THR A 314 14.94 14.25 6.50
C THR A 314 14.78 15.08 5.23
N ARG A 315 14.19 14.48 4.21
CA ARG A 315 13.86 15.09 2.93
C ARG A 315 12.36 15.38 2.83
N ARG A 316 11.94 15.94 1.72
CA ARG A 316 10.51 16.03 1.37
C ARG A 316 10.00 14.65 0.98
N GLY A 317 8.81 14.30 1.43
CA GLY A 317 8.06 13.17 0.90
C GLY A 317 7.79 13.37 -0.60
N ALA A 318 7.69 12.29 -1.34
CA ALA A 318 7.52 12.34 -2.79
C ALA A 318 6.55 11.27 -3.31
N LEU A 319 6.00 11.55 -4.48
CA LEU A 319 5.43 10.55 -5.37
C LEU A 319 6.43 10.33 -6.51
N LEU A 320 6.89 9.09 -6.65
CA LEU A 320 7.85 8.70 -7.67
C LEU A 320 7.17 7.86 -8.75
N ARG A 321 7.62 8.02 -9.99
CA ARG A 321 7.34 7.11 -11.10
C ARG A 321 8.52 6.16 -11.24
N VAL A 322 8.27 4.87 -11.15
CA VAL A 322 9.25 3.79 -11.22
C VAL A 322 8.95 2.97 -12.48
N GLU A 323 9.86 3.02 -13.43
CA GLU A 323 9.75 2.28 -14.69
C GLU A 323 10.62 1.04 -14.65
N LEU A 324 10.00 -0.10 -14.98
CA LEU A 324 10.64 -1.39 -15.11
C LEU A 324 10.85 -1.68 -16.60
N ASP A 325 12.04 -1.48 -17.10
CA ASP A 325 12.34 -1.82 -18.48
C ASP A 325 12.29 -3.33 -18.70
N PRO A 326 11.57 -3.81 -19.72
CA PRO A 326 11.56 -5.21 -20.04
C PRO A 326 13.00 -5.65 -20.37
N VAL A 327 13.46 -6.70 -19.72
CA VAL A 327 14.74 -7.30 -20.10
C VAL A 327 14.56 -7.89 -21.50
N HIS A 328 15.15 -7.26 -22.49
CA HIS A 328 15.23 -7.85 -23.82
C HIS A 328 15.97 -9.18 -23.70
N GLN A 329 15.26 -10.28 -23.87
CA GLN A 329 15.91 -11.56 -24.12
C GLN A 329 16.63 -11.42 -25.46
N MET A 330 17.97 -11.27 -25.41
CA MET A 330 18.80 -11.42 -26.61
C MET A 330 18.92 -12.89 -26.98
#